data_5b7351486af1754d3471660c533fbdc4
#
_entry.id   5b7351486af1754d3471660c533fbdc4
#
_cell.length_a   1.000
_cell.length_b   1.000
_cell.length_c   1.000
_cell.angle_alpha   90.00
_cell.angle_beta   90.00
_cell.angle_gamma   90.00
#
_symmetry.space_group_name_H-M   'P 1'
#
loop_
_entity.id
_entity.type
_entity.pdbx_description
1 polymer ?
#
loop_
_entity_poly.entity_id
_entity_poly.type
_entity_poly.pdbx_seq_one_letter_code
_entity_poly.pdbx_strand_id
1 'polypeptide(L)'
;MHGLSPSPSAIKGLTFIEITIVMTVSGLLLQAVIVGQDLIHNARVHDIVSQQSAAQAAFQAFQDRFRTLPGDYSAASTNINCSANPCLNGNGNGQIEAGTGGAIHKEILAWQHLSAAGFLRGSYVMASASVTAPAPDNTPSSVFGGYLAIVYDNNWGYSGNCVARHNIKTGNYVPAAVLAEVDRKIDDGLPGSGRFQFSTYAGEGTAPVIGGTPNGCTDANTATASWIQAGGSDNCGAASLLF
;
A
#
# COMPACT_ATOMS: atom_id res chain seq x y z
N MET A 1 32.86 -15.09 -69.15
CA MET A 1 31.93 -15.08 -67.98
C MET A 1 32.51 -16.00 -66.90
N HIS A 2 33.20 -15.42 -65.89
CA HIS A 2 33.77 -16.17 -64.78
C HIS A 2 32.77 -16.06 -63.60
N GLY A 3 32.14 -17.20 -63.32
CA GLY A 3 31.30 -17.32 -62.15
C GLY A 3 32.15 -17.44 -60.90
N LEU A 4 32.04 -16.44 -59.96
CA LEU A 4 32.55 -16.51 -58.60
C LEU A 4 31.58 -17.34 -57.77
N SER A 5 31.98 -18.54 -57.37
CA SER A 5 31.27 -19.31 -56.35
C SER A 5 31.58 -18.73 -55.02
N PRO A 6 30.54 -18.50 -54.11
CA PRO A 6 30.80 -18.08 -52.78
C PRO A 6 31.46 -19.21 -51.97
N SER A 7 32.56 -18.91 -51.28
CA SER A 7 33.22 -19.85 -50.38
C SER A 7 32.29 -20.13 -49.15
N PRO A 8 32.16 -21.40 -48.72
CA PRO A 8 31.40 -21.69 -47.51
C PRO A 8 32.12 -21.12 -46.30
N SER A 9 31.43 -20.24 -45.55
CA SER A 9 31.91 -19.76 -44.26
C SER A 9 32.01 -20.96 -43.30
N ALA A 10 33.22 -21.26 -42.86
CA ALA A 10 33.48 -22.30 -41.89
C ALA A 10 32.76 -21.95 -40.54
N ILE A 11 31.76 -22.71 -40.18
CA ILE A 11 31.13 -22.66 -38.86
C ILE A 11 32.18 -23.18 -37.88
N LYS A 12 32.73 -22.28 -37.04
CA LYS A 12 33.66 -22.68 -35.97
C LYS A 12 32.83 -23.42 -34.91
N GLY A 13 33.12 -24.70 -34.70
CA GLY A 13 32.54 -25.47 -33.57
C GLY A 13 32.97 -24.89 -32.22
N LEU A 14 32.04 -24.87 -31.27
CA LEU A 14 32.34 -24.46 -29.88
C LEU A 14 33.28 -25.50 -29.24
N THR A 15 34.26 -25.02 -28.50
CA THR A 15 35.18 -25.88 -27.74
C THR A 15 34.49 -26.33 -26.46
N PHE A 16 34.85 -27.52 -25.93
CA PHE A 16 34.33 -28.05 -24.69
C PHE A 16 34.53 -27.07 -23.50
N ILE A 17 35.65 -26.35 -23.48
CA ILE A 17 35.96 -25.37 -22.46
C ILE A 17 35.06 -24.13 -22.55
N GLU A 18 34.70 -23.68 -23.74
CA GLU A 18 33.74 -22.56 -23.91
C GLU A 18 32.37 -22.92 -23.36
N ILE A 19 31.87 -24.13 -23.62
CA ILE A 19 30.57 -24.59 -23.09
C ILE A 19 30.61 -24.68 -21.58
N THR A 20 31.68 -25.19 -20.99
CA THR A 20 31.77 -25.32 -19.51
C THR A 20 31.82 -23.95 -18.83
N ILE A 21 32.55 -22.97 -19.38
CA ILE A 21 32.57 -21.59 -18.84
C ILE A 21 31.17 -20.93 -18.95
N VAL A 22 30.50 -21.06 -20.10
CA VAL A 22 29.17 -20.50 -20.30
C VAL A 22 28.16 -21.10 -19.30
N MET A 23 28.18 -22.43 -19.11
CA MET A 23 27.28 -23.10 -18.16
C MET A 23 27.54 -22.66 -16.69
N THR A 24 28.79 -22.55 -16.28
CA THR A 24 29.13 -22.11 -14.92
C THR A 24 28.72 -20.66 -14.67
N VAL A 25 29.02 -19.75 -15.62
CA VAL A 25 28.62 -18.34 -15.51
C VAL A 25 27.10 -18.18 -15.53
N SER A 26 26.42 -18.90 -16.42
CA SER A 26 24.95 -18.87 -16.47
C SER A 26 24.31 -19.36 -15.17
N GLY A 27 24.85 -20.43 -14.56
CA GLY A 27 24.36 -20.93 -13.27
C GLY A 27 24.52 -19.91 -12.14
N LEU A 28 25.66 -19.23 -12.07
CA LEU A 28 25.90 -18.18 -11.09
C LEU A 28 24.99 -16.96 -11.28
N LEU A 29 24.74 -16.56 -12.53
CA LEU A 29 23.84 -15.45 -12.85
C LEU A 29 22.39 -15.78 -12.47
N LEU A 30 21.91 -16.99 -12.76
CA LEU A 30 20.55 -17.42 -12.38
C LEU A 30 20.37 -17.40 -10.85
N GLN A 31 21.35 -17.90 -10.10
CA GLN A 31 21.30 -17.86 -8.64
C GLN A 31 21.27 -16.43 -8.10
N ALA A 32 22.08 -15.53 -8.65
CA ALA A 32 22.10 -14.12 -8.25
C ALA A 32 20.75 -13.42 -8.47
N VAL A 33 20.06 -13.73 -9.58
CA VAL A 33 18.73 -13.18 -9.88
C VAL A 33 17.68 -13.65 -8.89
N ILE A 34 17.66 -14.94 -8.52
CA ILE A 34 16.70 -15.50 -7.55
C ILE A 34 16.89 -14.84 -6.19
N VAL A 35 18.12 -14.79 -5.67
CA VAL A 35 18.42 -14.14 -4.38
C VAL A 35 18.05 -12.65 -4.43
N GLY A 36 18.29 -11.97 -5.56
CA GLY A 36 17.92 -10.57 -5.73
C GLY A 36 16.42 -10.32 -5.66
N GLN A 37 15.61 -11.20 -6.22
CA GLN A 37 14.14 -11.11 -6.15
C GLN A 37 13.63 -11.28 -4.71
N ASP A 38 14.17 -12.22 -3.95
CA ASP A 38 13.80 -12.43 -2.55
C ASP A 38 14.14 -11.21 -1.69
N LEU A 39 15.29 -10.55 -1.94
CA LEU A 39 15.66 -9.33 -1.23
C LEU A 39 14.69 -8.18 -1.52
N ILE A 40 14.30 -7.99 -2.80
CA ILE A 40 13.34 -6.95 -3.18
C ILE A 40 11.97 -7.24 -2.54
N HIS A 41 11.53 -8.49 -2.55
CA HIS A 41 10.25 -8.87 -1.93
C HIS A 41 10.25 -8.56 -0.43
N ASN A 42 11.29 -8.99 0.30
CA ASN A 42 11.44 -8.70 1.72
C ASN A 42 11.51 -7.19 2.03
N ALA A 43 12.19 -6.41 1.19
CA ALA A 43 12.25 -4.96 1.33
C ALA A 43 10.85 -4.33 1.20
N ARG A 44 10.05 -4.72 0.21
CA ARG A 44 8.68 -4.24 0.02
C ARG A 44 7.75 -4.57 1.18
N VAL A 45 7.85 -5.78 1.73
CA VAL A 45 7.12 -6.18 2.95
C VAL A 45 7.51 -5.28 4.13
N HIS A 46 8.80 -5.05 4.32
CA HIS A 46 9.30 -4.17 5.39
C HIS A 46 8.82 -2.72 5.21
N ASP A 47 8.79 -2.22 3.98
CA ASP A 47 8.31 -0.87 3.69
C ASP A 47 6.83 -0.69 4.07
N ILE A 48 5.95 -1.65 3.75
CA ILE A 48 4.55 -1.58 4.16
C ILE A 48 4.42 -1.61 5.68
N VAL A 49 5.12 -2.52 6.37
CA VAL A 49 5.10 -2.61 7.85
C VAL A 49 5.57 -1.29 8.48
N SER A 50 6.67 -0.74 7.97
CA SER A 50 7.21 0.53 8.45
C SER A 50 6.24 1.70 8.19
N GLN A 51 5.62 1.75 7.02
CA GLN A 51 4.68 2.80 6.64
C GLN A 51 3.41 2.75 7.50
N GLN A 52 2.85 1.56 7.75
CA GLN A 52 1.70 1.37 8.64
C GLN A 52 2.04 1.78 10.08
N SER A 53 3.20 1.36 10.58
CA SER A 53 3.66 1.70 11.93
C SER A 53 3.93 3.20 12.09
N ALA A 54 4.52 3.85 11.09
CA ALA A 54 4.78 5.29 11.10
C ALA A 54 3.47 6.10 11.08
N ALA A 55 2.50 5.70 10.25
CA ALA A 55 1.18 6.34 10.19
C ALA A 55 0.43 6.17 11.53
N GLN A 56 0.47 4.99 12.13
CA GLN A 56 -0.14 4.73 13.45
C GLN A 56 0.52 5.57 14.56
N ALA A 57 1.84 5.64 14.59
CA ALA A 57 2.57 6.45 15.56
C ALA A 57 2.27 7.95 15.40
N ALA A 58 2.24 8.44 14.15
CA ALA A 58 1.90 9.83 13.85
C ALA A 58 0.47 10.17 14.29
N PHE A 59 -0.48 9.27 14.04
CA PHE A 59 -1.88 9.40 14.46
C PHE A 59 -1.99 9.52 15.99
N GLN A 60 -1.34 8.62 16.72
CA GLN A 60 -1.33 8.63 18.19
C GLN A 60 -0.66 9.89 18.75
N ALA A 61 0.50 10.29 18.20
CA ALA A 61 1.19 11.50 18.63
C ALA A 61 0.37 12.77 18.38
N PHE A 62 -0.37 12.83 17.28
CA PHE A 62 -1.31 13.92 17.00
C PHE A 62 -2.43 13.96 18.04
N GLN A 63 -3.05 12.82 18.34
CA GLN A 63 -4.11 12.69 19.32
C GLN A 63 -3.64 13.06 20.73
N ASP A 64 -2.43 12.68 21.12
CA ASP A 64 -1.84 13.03 22.40
C ASP A 64 -1.61 14.53 22.55
N ARG A 65 -1.12 15.18 21.49
CA ARG A 65 -0.81 16.62 21.51
C ARG A 65 -2.05 17.49 21.43
N PHE A 66 -2.97 17.20 20.50
CA PHE A 66 -4.12 18.06 20.20
C PHE A 66 -5.42 17.58 20.85
N ARG A 67 -5.46 16.38 21.45
CA ARG A 67 -6.64 15.74 22.07
C ARG A 67 -7.82 15.59 21.12
N THR A 68 -7.52 15.47 19.82
CA THR A 68 -8.47 15.31 18.72
C THR A 68 -7.85 14.49 17.62
N LEU A 69 -8.65 14.12 16.62
CA LEU A 69 -8.19 13.29 15.49
C LEU A 69 -7.62 14.17 14.37
N PRO A 70 -6.54 13.73 13.67
CA PRO A 70 -6.10 14.39 12.46
C PRO A 70 -7.23 14.33 11.41
N GLY A 71 -7.37 15.37 10.60
CA GLY A 71 -8.48 15.51 9.65
C GLY A 71 -9.80 15.94 10.25
N ASP A 72 -10.04 15.67 11.54
CA ASP A 72 -11.27 16.07 12.23
C ASP A 72 -11.09 17.29 13.15
N TYR A 73 -9.87 17.81 13.29
CA TYR A 73 -9.56 18.93 14.17
C TYR A 73 -10.20 20.24 13.70
N SER A 74 -11.16 20.77 14.46
CA SER A 74 -11.94 21.96 14.14
C SER A 74 -11.18 23.30 14.29
N ALA A 75 -10.05 23.32 14.99
CA ALA A 75 -9.20 24.48 15.18
C ALA A 75 -7.82 24.35 14.52
N ALA A 76 -7.72 23.54 13.47
CA ALA A 76 -6.46 23.28 12.78
C ALA A 76 -5.87 24.53 12.17
N SER A 77 -6.66 25.39 11.54
CA SER A 77 -6.23 26.66 10.92
C SER A 77 -5.58 27.63 11.90
N THR A 78 -5.88 27.51 13.20
CA THR A 78 -5.34 28.38 14.25
C THR A 78 -4.12 27.77 14.95
N ASN A 79 -4.11 26.45 15.12
CA ASN A 79 -3.15 25.77 15.99
C ASN A 79 -2.09 24.95 15.25
N ILE A 80 -2.25 24.75 13.94
CA ILE A 80 -1.27 24.05 13.08
C ILE A 80 -0.73 25.05 12.06
N ASN A 81 0.58 25.12 11.93
CA ASN A 81 1.23 25.97 10.94
C ASN A 81 1.34 25.23 9.59
N CYS A 82 0.38 25.45 8.70
CA CYS A 82 0.43 24.96 7.33
C CYS A 82 1.08 26.04 6.44
N SER A 83 2.33 25.86 6.09
CA SER A 83 3.24 26.85 5.52
C SER A 83 2.80 27.53 4.20
N ALA A 84 1.95 26.91 3.38
CA ALA A 84 1.62 27.38 2.03
C ALA A 84 0.12 27.67 1.81
N ASN A 85 -0.73 27.01 2.56
CA ASN A 85 -2.18 27.22 2.57
C ASN A 85 -2.66 27.10 4.02
N PRO A 86 -3.64 27.90 4.47
CA PRO A 86 -4.19 27.69 5.79
C PRO A 86 -4.66 26.23 5.92
N CYS A 87 -4.33 25.60 7.04
CA CYS A 87 -4.90 24.28 7.32
C CYS A 87 -6.42 24.37 7.28
N LEU A 88 -7.06 23.49 6.55
CA LEU A 88 -8.50 23.37 6.60
C LEU A 88 -8.91 22.76 7.95
N ASN A 89 -10.08 23.17 8.44
CA ASN A 89 -10.62 22.64 9.68
C ASN A 89 -11.49 21.42 9.41
N GLY A 90 -11.38 20.41 10.25
CA GLY A 90 -12.39 19.36 10.39
C GLY A 90 -13.65 19.87 11.11
N ASN A 91 -14.64 19.01 11.29
CA ASN A 91 -15.90 19.38 11.96
C ASN A 91 -15.97 18.98 13.46
N GLY A 92 -14.98 18.22 13.96
CA GLY A 92 -14.87 17.85 15.37
C GLY A 92 -15.90 16.81 15.85
N ASN A 93 -16.44 15.97 14.95
CA ASN A 93 -17.45 14.97 15.29
C ASN A 93 -16.87 13.64 15.83
N GLY A 94 -15.53 13.53 15.90
CA GLY A 94 -14.83 12.34 16.39
C GLY A 94 -14.67 11.24 15.32
N GLN A 95 -14.91 11.54 14.04
CA GLN A 95 -14.79 10.58 12.95
C GLN A 95 -14.00 11.17 11.78
N ILE A 96 -13.15 10.37 11.16
CA ILE A 96 -12.42 10.70 9.93
C ILE A 96 -13.18 10.05 8.77
N GLU A 97 -14.22 10.73 8.30
CA GLU A 97 -15.08 10.20 7.25
C GLU A 97 -14.52 10.52 5.86
N ALA A 98 -14.73 9.59 4.92
CA ALA A 98 -14.61 9.91 3.50
C ALA A 98 -15.68 10.93 3.11
N GLY A 99 -15.27 12.05 2.52
CA GLY A 99 -16.19 13.12 2.16
C GLY A 99 -17.24 12.66 1.14
N THR A 100 -18.49 12.99 1.40
CA THR A 100 -19.61 12.76 0.47
C THR A 100 -20.48 14.02 0.35
N GLY A 101 -21.06 14.27 -0.80
CA GLY A 101 -22.04 15.35 -0.96
C GLY A 101 -21.50 16.77 -0.74
N GLY A 102 -20.20 17.01 -1.01
CA GLY A 102 -19.55 18.30 -0.82
C GLY A 102 -18.96 18.53 0.58
N ALA A 103 -19.00 17.52 1.44
CA ALA A 103 -18.26 17.54 2.70
C ALA A 103 -16.75 17.40 2.47
N ILE A 104 -15.96 17.95 3.39
CA ILE A 104 -14.48 17.82 3.36
C ILE A 104 -14.09 16.35 3.47
N HIS A 105 -13.18 15.91 2.59
CA HIS A 105 -12.54 14.60 2.63
C HIS A 105 -11.50 14.55 3.75
N LYS A 106 -11.95 14.15 4.96
CA LYS A 106 -11.11 14.13 6.16
C LYS A 106 -9.99 13.10 6.08
N GLU A 107 -10.19 12.04 5.32
CA GLU A 107 -9.17 11.03 5.03
C GLU A 107 -7.97 11.59 4.26
N ILE A 108 -8.17 12.63 3.45
CA ILE A 108 -7.09 13.38 2.78
C ILE A 108 -6.55 14.45 3.73
N LEU A 109 -7.45 15.20 4.39
CA LEU A 109 -7.09 16.26 5.33
C LEU A 109 -6.22 15.77 6.50
N ALA A 110 -6.42 14.51 6.92
CA ALA A 110 -5.63 13.90 7.98
C ALA A 110 -4.11 13.93 7.67
N TRP A 111 -3.72 13.69 6.43
CA TRP A 111 -2.32 13.72 6.02
C TRP A 111 -1.72 15.12 6.07
N GLN A 112 -2.49 16.15 5.70
CA GLN A 112 -2.07 17.54 5.86
C GLN A 112 -1.84 17.88 7.33
N HIS A 113 -2.79 17.52 8.23
CA HIS A 113 -2.66 17.78 9.66
C HIS A 113 -1.43 17.07 10.26
N LEU A 114 -1.19 15.80 9.89
CA LEU A 114 -0.06 15.03 10.40
C LEU A 114 1.29 15.58 9.93
N SER A 115 1.42 15.93 8.65
CA SER A 115 2.66 16.47 8.08
C SER A 115 2.93 17.88 8.55
N ALA A 116 1.93 18.77 8.58
CA ALA A 116 2.08 20.15 9.03
C ALA A 116 2.36 20.24 10.54
N ALA A 117 1.84 19.32 11.34
CA ALA A 117 2.16 19.21 12.77
C ALA A 117 3.54 18.59 13.05
N GLY A 118 4.23 18.09 12.02
CA GLY A 118 5.58 17.51 12.12
C GLY A 118 5.63 16.06 12.62
N PHE A 119 4.50 15.34 12.64
CA PHE A 119 4.46 13.94 13.06
C PHE A 119 4.72 12.95 11.93
N LEU A 120 4.55 13.39 10.68
CA LEU A 120 4.83 12.58 9.50
C LEU A 120 5.84 13.30 8.59
N ARG A 121 6.76 12.53 8.02
CA ARG A 121 7.68 13.05 7.01
C ARG A 121 6.95 13.27 5.68
N GLY A 122 7.32 14.33 4.98
CA GLY A 122 6.67 14.74 3.73
C GLY A 122 5.89 16.03 3.92
N SER A 123 5.33 16.54 2.84
CA SER A 123 4.47 17.72 2.82
C SER A 123 3.23 17.37 2.02
N TYR A 124 2.14 17.12 2.73
CA TYR A 124 0.86 16.83 2.12
C TYR A 124 -0.05 18.05 2.27
N VAL A 125 -0.61 18.49 1.16
CA VAL A 125 -1.39 19.73 1.10
C VAL A 125 -2.75 19.48 0.49
N MET A 126 -3.80 19.70 1.27
CA MET A 126 -5.17 19.76 0.75
C MET A 126 -5.45 21.21 0.33
N ALA A 127 -5.37 21.50 -0.97
CA ALA A 127 -5.41 22.85 -1.50
C ALA A 127 -6.74 23.58 -1.25
N SER A 128 -7.85 22.85 -1.16
CA SER A 128 -9.18 23.39 -0.85
C SER A 128 -10.11 22.30 -0.34
N ALA A 129 -11.24 22.70 0.24
CA ALA A 129 -12.28 21.78 0.68
C ALA A 129 -12.96 20.99 -0.47
N SER A 130 -12.73 21.40 -1.72
CA SER A 130 -13.27 20.71 -2.91
C SER A 130 -12.36 19.59 -3.45
N VAL A 131 -11.21 19.33 -2.82
CA VAL A 131 -10.38 18.17 -3.17
C VAL A 131 -11.10 16.90 -2.72
N THR A 132 -11.38 16.03 -3.68
CA THR A 132 -12.18 14.80 -3.46
C THR A 132 -11.43 13.51 -3.76
N ALA A 133 -10.21 13.62 -4.30
CA ALA A 133 -9.40 12.46 -4.68
C ALA A 133 -8.00 12.53 -4.07
N PRO A 134 -7.43 11.38 -3.69
CA PRO A 134 -6.03 11.30 -3.30
C PRO A 134 -5.13 11.60 -4.51
N ALA A 135 -4.00 12.25 -4.24
CA ALA A 135 -2.99 12.63 -5.22
C ALA A 135 -1.61 12.66 -4.54
N PRO A 136 -0.49 12.63 -5.30
CA PRO A 136 0.85 12.57 -4.72
C PRO A 136 1.22 13.75 -3.81
N ASP A 137 0.57 14.89 -3.99
CA ASP A 137 0.79 16.11 -3.22
C ASP A 137 -0.06 16.20 -1.95
N ASN A 138 -1.10 15.38 -1.80
CA ASN A 138 -2.02 15.44 -0.67
C ASN A 138 -2.12 14.13 0.13
N THR A 139 -1.64 13.01 -0.40
CA THR A 139 -1.79 11.69 0.23
C THR A 139 -0.55 10.83 -0.01
N PRO A 140 -0.01 10.13 1.00
CA PRO A 140 1.09 9.19 0.80
C PRO A 140 0.63 7.98 0.00
N SER A 141 1.54 7.44 -0.83
CA SER A 141 1.33 6.20 -1.56
C SER A 141 2.20 5.07 -1.03
N SER A 142 1.75 3.84 -1.21
CA SER A 142 2.55 2.65 -0.94
C SER A 142 3.62 2.46 -2.02
N VAL A 143 4.59 1.58 -1.77
CA VAL A 143 5.60 1.18 -2.77
C VAL A 143 5.01 0.50 -4.02
N PHE A 144 3.74 0.14 -3.97
CA PHE A 144 2.98 -0.44 -5.08
C PHE A 144 2.12 0.59 -5.81
N GLY A 145 2.14 1.87 -5.39
CA GLY A 145 1.45 2.98 -6.04
C GLY A 145 0.04 3.27 -5.50
N GLY A 146 -0.55 2.39 -4.71
CA GLY A 146 -1.87 2.65 -4.09
C GLY A 146 -1.77 3.73 -3.01
N TYR A 147 -2.76 4.64 -2.94
CA TYR A 147 -2.82 5.69 -1.91
C TYR A 147 -3.29 5.14 -0.57
N LEU A 148 -2.64 5.56 0.50
CA LEU A 148 -3.05 5.25 1.86
C LEU A 148 -4.27 6.07 2.25
N ALA A 149 -5.05 5.58 3.22
CA ALA A 149 -6.08 6.38 3.86
C ALA A 149 -6.10 6.13 5.37
N ILE A 150 -6.39 7.19 6.13
CA ILE A 150 -6.80 7.09 7.53
C ILE A 150 -8.29 7.43 7.55
N VAL A 151 -9.14 6.45 7.83
CA VAL A 151 -10.58 6.61 7.66
C VAL A 151 -11.36 5.90 8.76
N TYR A 152 -12.56 6.40 9.04
CA TYR A 152 -13.56 5.75 9.89
C TYR A 152 -14.60 5.09 8.99
N ASP A 153 -14.49 3.78 8.79
CA ASP A 153 -15.40 2.99 7.98
C ASP A 153 -15.50 1.54 8.48
N ASN A 154 -16.32 0.76 7.82
CA ASN A 154 -16.45 -0.68 8.00
C ASN A 154 -15.93 -1.48 6.79
N ASN A 155 -15.13 -0.86 5.92
CA ASN A 155 -14.58 -1.48 4.72
C ASN A 155 -13.27 -2.23 5.04
N TRP A 156 -13.38 -3.26 5.88
CA TRP A 156 -12.30 -4.14 6.29
C TRP A 156 -12.83 -5.51 6.71
N GLY A 157 -11.99 -6.54 6.68
CA GLY A 157 -12.34 -7.91 7.00
C GLY A 157 -13.26 -8.57 5.97
N TYR A 158 -14.10 -9.49 6.41
CA TYR A 158 -15.06 -10.19 5.58
C TYR A 158 -16.42 -9.48 5.56
N SER A 159 -17.13 -9.55 4.41
CA SER A 159 -18.36 -8.76 4.20
C SER A 159 -19.47 -9.10 5.17
N GLY A 160 -20.09 -8.05 5.74
CA GLY A 160 -21.31 -8.14 6.55
C GLY A 160 -21.12 -8.19 8.06
N ASN A 161 -19.89 -8.24 8.58
CA ASN A 161 -19.65 -8.38 10.02
C ASN A 161 -18.77 -7.27 10.64
N CYS A 162 -18.42 -6.23 9.88
CA CYS A 162 -17.52 -5.21 10.40
C CYS A 162 -18.28 -4.00 10.95
N VAL A 163 -17.98 -3.62 12.18
CA VAL A 163 -18.43 -2.37 12.78
C VAL A 163 -17.45 -1.27 12.37
N ALA A 164 -17.96 -0.09 12.02
CA ALA A 164 -17.10 1.03 11.64
C ALA A 164 -16.09 1.38 12.74
N ARG A 165 -14.82 1.51 12.35
CA ARG A 165 -13.69 1.86 13.22
C ARG A 165 -12.70 2.73 12.44
N HIS A 166 -11.88 3.48 13.20
CA HIS A 166 -10.72 4.13 12.59
C HIS A 166 -9.70 3.09 12.18
N ASN A 167 -9.24 3.18 10.96
CA ASN A 167 -8.28 2.26 10.38
C ASN A 167 -7.36 2.96 9.38
N ILE A 168 -6.21 2.35 9.11
CA ILE A 168 -5.23 2.83 8.12
C ILE A 168 -5.23 1.82 6.97
N LYS A 169 -5.61 2.27 5.78
CA LYS A 169 -5.57 1.47 4.55
C LYS A 169 -4.17 1.44 3.95
N THR A 170 -3.76 0.30 3.43
CA THR A 170 -2.49 0.16 2.69
C THR A 170 -2.55 0.74 1.27
N GLY A 171 -3.75 1.09 0.79
CA GLY A 171 -4.01 1.27 -0.62
C GLY A 171 -4.23 -0.07 -1.33
N ASN A 172 -4.51 0.02 -2.63
CA ASN A 172 -4.64 -1.12 -3.53
C ASN A 172 -3.31 -1.41 -4.26
N TYR A 173 -3.31 -2.29 -5.26
CA TYR A 173 -2.16 -2.76 -6.05
C TYR A 173 -1.09 -3.53 -5.26
N VAL A 174 -1.37 -3.96 -4.04
CA VAL A 174 -0.46 -4.79 -3.28
C VAL A 174 -0.71 -6.27 -3.62
N PRO A 175 0.32 -7.05 -3.99
CA PRO A 175 0.14 -8.48 -4.21
C PRO A 175 -0.34 -9.20 -2.95
N ALA A 176 -1.28 -10.15 -3.10
CA ALA A 176 -1.82 -10.92 -1.98
C ALA A 176 -0.72 -11.64 -1.18
N ALA A 177 0.31 -12.16 -1.86
CA ALA A 177 1.46 -12.80 -1.21
C ALA A 177 2.23 -11.85 -0.27
N VAL A 178 2.38 -10.57 -0.66
CA VAL A 178 3.02 -9.55 0.17
C VAL A 178 2.17 -9.25 1.40
N LEU A 179 0.85 -9.07 1.23
CA LEU A 179 -0.05 -8.84 2.37
C LEU A 179 -0.08 -10.02 3.34
N ALA A 180 -0.01 -11.26 2.84
CA ALA A 180 0.11 -12.45 3.67
C ALA A 180 1.36 -12.43 4.57
N GLU A 181 2.49 -11.93 4.04
CA GLU A 181 3.71 -11.81 4.83
C GLU A 181 3.68 -10.63 5.80
N VAL A 182 3.12 -9.50 5.38
CA VAL A 182 2.89 -8.34 6.25
C VAL A 182 2.04 -8.76 7.44
N ASP A 183 0.91 -9.42 7.19
CA ASP A 183 -0.03 -9.88 8.18
C ASP A 183 0.63 -10.83 9.20
N ARG A 184 1.37 -11.84 8.73
CA ARG A 184 2.14 -12.74 9.63
C ARG A 184 3.20 -12.05 10.47
N LYS A 185 3.71 -10.88 10.02
CA LYS A 185 4.72 -10.12 10.78
C LYS A 185 4.12 -9.21 11.84
N ILE A 186 2.91 -8.72 11.64
CA ILE A 186 2.30 -7.72 12.51
C ILE A 186 1.04 -8.22 13.23
N ASP A 187 0.47 -9.36 12.78
CA ASP A 187 -0.77 -9.91 13.31
C ASP A 187 -0.82 -11.46 13.19
N ASP A 188 -2.01 -12.02 12.95
CA ASP A 188 -2.29 -13.46 13.00
C ASP A 188 -2.11 -14.19 11.65
N GLY A 189 -1.93 -13.45 10.55
CA GLY A 189 -1.78 -14.00 9.19
C GLY A 189 -3.09 -14.34 8.49
N LEU A 190 -4.24 -13.94 9.05
CA LEU A 190 -5.57 -14.20 8.52
C LEU A 190 -6.29 -12.92 8.08
N PRO A 191 -6.64 -12.77 6.79
CA PRO A 191 -7.25 -11.55 6.27
C PRO A 191 -8.63 -11.20 6.84
N GLY A 192 -9.27 -12.13 7.54
CA GLY A 192 -10.60 -11.97 8.11
C GLY A 192 -10.62 -11.78 9.63
N SER A 193 -9.48 -11.77 10.31
CA SER A 193 -9.38 -11.63 11.78
C SER A 193 -8.21 -10.74 12.19
N GLY A 194 -8.06 -10.52 13.51
CA GLY A 194 -6.97 -9.70 14.05
C GLY A 194 -7.13 -8.21 13.82
N ARG A 195 -6.00 -7.51 13.79
CA ARG A 195 -5.92 -6.05 13.62
C ARG A 195 -5.52 -5.62 12.21
N PHE A 196 -4.98 -6.52 11.40
CA PHE A 196 -4.62 -6.30 10.01
C PHE A 196 -5.47 -7.19 9.12
N GLN A 197 -6.45 -6.62 8.45
CA GLN A 197 -7.45 -7.36 7.72
C GLN A 197 -7.57 -6.90 6.27
N PHE A 198 -8.13 -7.74 5.41
CA PHE A 198 -8.42 -7.41 4.02
C PHE A 198 -9.28 -6.12 3.93
N SER A 199 -9.08 -5.33 2.87
CA SER A 199 -9.93 -4.17 2.56
C SER A 199 -10.15 -4.04 1.07
N THR A 200 -11.38 -3.67 0.69
CA THR A 200 -11.73 -3.33 -0.70
C THR A 200 -11.46 -1.87 -1.04
N TYR A 201 -10.77 -1.13 -0.18
CA TYR A 201 -10.42 0.27 -0.43
C TYR A 201 -9.48 0.37 -1.64
N ALA A 202 -9.89 1.15 -2.64
CA ALA A 202 -9.12 1.35 -3.85
C ALA A 202 -8.23 2.62 -3.81
N GLY A 203 -8.67 3.65 -3.09
CA GLY A 203 -8.05 4.98 -3.21
C GLY A 203 -8.21 5.54 -4.62
N GLU A 204 -7.62 4.87 -5.59
CA GLU A 204 -7.74 5.15 -7.03
C GLU A 204 -7.78 3.83 -7.80
N GLY A 205 -8.48 3.81 -8.93
CA GLY A 205 -8.55 2.65 -9.82
C GLY A 205 -9.52 1.57 -9.37
N THR A 206 -9.15 0.29 -9.55
CA THR A 206 -10.03 -0.86 -9.31
C THR A 206 -9.97 -1.32 -7.87
N ALA A 207 -11.11 -1.57 -7.26
CA ALA A 207 -11.19 -2.09 -5.90
C ALA A 207 -10.65 -3.53 -5.80
N PRO A 208 -9.93 -3.87 -4.72
CA PRO A 208 -9.55 -5.23 -4.40
C PRO A 208 -10.76 -6.16 -4.26
N VAL A 209 -10.61 -7.40 -4.70
CA VAL A 209 -11.68 -8.40 -4.70
C VAL A 209 -11.45 -9.44 -3.59
N ILE A 210 -12.46 -9.60 -2.73
CA ILE A 210 -12.50 -10.64 -1.68
C ILE A 210 -13.04 -11.96 -2.24
N GLY A 211 -12.54 -13.09 -1.73
CA GLY A 211 -13.11 -14.43 -1.95
C GLY A 211 -12.51 -15.19 -3.12
N GLY A 212 -12.81 -16.48 -3.14
CA GLY A 212 -12.21 -17.56 -3.92
C GLY A 212 -12.37 -17.53 -5.44
N THR A 213 -12.18 -16.40 -6.07
CA THR A 213 -12.06 -16.29 -7.54
C THR A 213 -10.59 -16.45 -7.94
N PRO A 214 -10.29 -16.86 -9.18
CA PRO A 214 -8.91 -16.99 -9.65
C PRO A 214 -8.06 -15.71 -9.51
N ASN A 215 -8.69 -14.55 -9.35
CA ASN A 215 -8.05 -13.25 -9.19
C ASN A 215 -8.42 -12.58 -7.85
N GLY A 216 -8.85 -13.35 -6.85
CA GLY A 216 -9.16 -12.85 -5.52
C GLY A 216 -7.92 -12.64 -4.66
N CYS A 217 -8.08 -11.84 -3.61
CA CYS A 217 -7.04 -11.60 -2.61
C CYS A 217 -7.04 -12.67 -1.52
N THR A 218 -8.23 -13.26 -1.25
CA THR A 218 -8.46 -14.26 -0.21
C THR A 218 -9.15 -15.48 -0.79
N ASP A 219 -8.96 -16.65 -0.18
CA ASP A 219 -9.56 -17.92 -0.62
C ASP A 219 -11.08 -17.99 -0.32
N ALA A 220 -11.55 -17.22 0.66
CA ALA A 220 -12.94 -17.15 1.06
C ALA A 220 -13.30 -15.75 1.59
N ASN A 221 -14.61 -15.53 1.80
CA ASN A 221 -15.13 -14.34 2.47
C ASN A 221 -15.63 -14.74 3.89
N THR A 222 -14.69 -15.12 4.74
CA THR A 222 -14.95 -15.57 6.12
C THR A 222 -13.85 -15.10 7.08
N ALA A 223 -14.13 -15.18 8.38
CA ALA A 223 -13.14 -14.84 9.42
C ALA A 223 -11.90 -15.75 9.40
N THR A 224 -12.03 -16.97 8.88
CA THR A 224 -10.94 -17.96 8.80
C THR A 224 -10.34 -18.08 7.42
N ALA A 225 -10.62 -17.09 6.54
CA ALA A 225 -10.03 -17.04 5.20
C ALA A 225 -8.51 -16.93 5.27
N SER A 226 -7.85 -17.35 4.20
CA SER A 226 -6.41 -17.21 4.02
C SER A 226 -6.11 -16.29 2.84
N TRP A 227 -4.98 -15.58 2.89
CA TRP A 227 -4.46 -14.85 1.73
C TRP A 227 -4.05 -15.83 0.62
N ILE A 228 -4.44 -15.55 -0.63
CA ILE A 228 -4.00 -16.37 -1.78
C ILE A 228 -2.56 -16.00 -2.13
N GLN A 229 -1.60 -16.84 -1.73
CA GLN A 229 -0.17 -16.57 -1.94
C GLN A 229 0.31 -16.98 -3.33
N ALA A 230 -0.23 -18.05 -3.91
CA ALA A 230 0.13 -18.51 -5.25
C ALA A 230 -1.01 -18.26 -6.23
N GLY A 231 -0.76 -17.44 -7.25
CA GLY A 231 -1.77 -17.10 -8.26
C GLY A 231 -2.88 -16.16 -7.75
N GLY A 232 -2.68 -15.54 -6.59
CA GLY A 232 -3.57 -14.49 -6.09
C GLY A 232 -3.43 -13.18 -6.87
N SER A 233 -4.33 -12.24 -6.60
CA SER A 233 -4.35 -10.93 -7.24
C SER A 233 -3.12 -10.09 -6.85
N ASP A 234 -2.63 -9.30 -7.81
CA ASP A 234 -1.66 -8.22 -7.57
C ASP A 234 -2.35 -6.91 -7.19
N ASN A 235 -3.70 -6.89 -7.15
CA ASN A 235 -4.50 -5.74 -6.76
C ASN A 235 -5.26 -6.02 -5.47
N CYS A 236 -4.54 -6.13 -4.37
CA CYS A 236 -5.11 -6.31 -3.04
C CYS A 236 -4.86 -5.10 -2.16
N GLY A 237 -5.64 -5.03 -1.08
CA GLY A 237 -5.51 -4.01 -0.06
C GLY A 237 -5.83 -4.57 1.32
N ALA A 238 -5.32 -3.90 2.34
CA ALA A 238 -5.58 -4.23 3.73
C ALA A 238 -5.84 -2.98 4.57
N ALA A 239 -6.36 -3.19 5.76
CA ALA A 239 -6.61 -2.17 6.75
C ALA A 239 -6.01 -2.58 8.10
N SER A 240 -5.23 -1.68 8.70
CA SER A 240 -4.77 -1.80 10.09
C SER A 240 -5.75 -1.08 11.02
N LEU A 241 -6.37 -1.79 11.94
CA LEU A 241 -7.31 -1.21 12.90
C LEU A 241 -6.57 -0.42 13.97
N LEU A 242 -7.02 0.82 14.25
CA LEU A 242 -6.36 1.73 15.19
C LEU A 242 -6.81 1.49 16.63
N PHE A 243 -8.14 1.36 16.86
CA PHE A 243 -8.78 1.07 18.16
C PHE A 243 -10.27 0.70 18.00
#